data_d40a4c4c70dd632ad2d93cdcc547686b
#
_entry.id   d40a4c4c70dd632ad2d93cdcc547686b
#
_cell.length_a   1.000
_cell.length_b   1.000
_cell.length_c   1.000
_cell.angle_alpha   90.00
_cell.angle_beta   90.00
_cell.angle_gamma   90.00
#
_symmetry.space_group_name_H-M   'P 1'
#
loop_
_entity.id
_entity.type
_entity.pdbx_description
1 polymer ?
#
loop_
_entity_poly.entity_id
_entity_poly.type
_entity_poly.pdbx_seq_one_letter_code
_entity_poly.pdbx_strand_id
1 'polypeptide(L)'
;MRIYTTILILSIFSIETYSQDKIRARDLGIPFDGNPGKYNSITDVEGILVGHETIIEGEGNLIVGRGPVRTGVTSILPRGMNYDPVFAGWYSLNGNGEMTGTTWVEESGFLEGPIMITNTHSVGVVRDAVIEWSYKNKFFKTLYNIKDLFWILPVVAETYDGSLNDINGFHVKKEHAFNALNNAKGGIVGEGNVGGGTGMTCHGFKGGIGTSSRKIVLKEKEYTIGVLVQANYGNRNELTIAGVPVGKEIKDLLPKITFGEKQEGLGSIIVIVATDAPFLPNQLKRLARRVPVGISRVGGFGSNGSGDIFITFSTANPEAFDREKIGNINFLPNDLMNPFLNATVQATEEAIINALISAETMTGINNNTVYKLPHDRLKDILKKYNRLNE
;
A
#
# COMPACT_ATOMS: atom_id res chain seq x y z
N MET A 1 -17.80 -24.76 62.26
CA MET A 1 -16.96 -23.79 61.57
C MET A 1 -17.31 -23.84 60.08
N ARG A 2 -18.14 -22.91 59.58
CA ARG A 2 -18.61 -22.89 58.18
C ARG A 2 -17.69 -21.94 57.41
N ILE A 3 -16.96 -22.49 56.43
CA ILE A 3 -16.09 -21.73 55.51
C ILE A 3 -16.96 -21.21 54.38
N TYR A 4 -17.08 -19.87 54.23
CA TYR A 4 -17.71 -19.22 53.10
C TYR A 4 -16.63 -18.94 52.06
N THR A 5 -16.72 -19.63 50.91
CA THR A 5 -15.85 -19.36 49.76
C THR A 5 -16.51 -18.24 48.92
N THR A 6 -15.90 -17.07 48.95
CA THR A 6 -16.34 -15.94 48.12
C THR A 6 -15.71 -16.11 46.73
N ILE A 7 -16.53 -16.36 45.70
CA ILE A 7 -16.11 -16.39 44.31
C ILE A 7 -16.14 -14.95 43.77
N LEU A 8 -14.94 -14.42 43.48
CA LEU A 8 -14.78 -13.13 42.82
C LEU A 8 -14.93 -13.32 41.31
N ILE A 9 -16.05 -12.88 40.75
CA ILE A 9 -16.30 -12.88 39.29
C ILE A 9 -15.60 -11.64 38.74
N LEU A 10 -14.44 -11.83 38.07
CA LEU A 10 -13.79 -10.79 37.28
C LEU A 10 -14.52 -10.67 35.95
N SER A 11 -15.37 -9.66 35.80
CA SER A 11 -15.94 -9.28 34.51
C SER A 11 -14.85 -8.62 33.66
N ILE A 12 -14.34 -9.34 32.66
CA ILE A 12 -13.48 -8.77 31.62
C ILE A 12 -14.38 -7.95 30.71
N PHE A 13 -14.36 -6.64 30.88
CA PHE A 13 -14.91 -5.73 29.89
C PHE A 13 -13.98 -5.72 28.69
N SER A 14 -14.36 -6.40 27.61
CA SER A 14 -13.77 -6.19 26.30
C SER A 14 -14.09 -4.76 25.85
N ILE A 15 -13.12 -3.87 25.95
CA ILE A 15 -13.23 -2.56 25.30
C ILE A 15 -13.11 -2.84 23.79
N GLU A 16 -14.24 -2.95 23.11
CA GLU A 16 -14.27 -2.80 21.67
C GLU A 16 -13.84 -1.37 21.36
N THR A 17 -12.56 -1.20 21.02
CA THR A 17 -12.11 0.04 20.38
C THR A 17 -12.80 0.13 19.04
N TYR A 18 -13.91 0.85 18.98
CA TYR A 18 -14.45 1.36 17.73
C TYR A 18 -13.32 2.19 17.11
N SER A 19 -12.70 1.65 16.06
CA SER A 19 -11.86 2.44 15.18
C SER A 19 -12.75 3.55 14.63
N GLN A 20 -12.55 4.78 15.09
CA GLN A 20 -13.16 5.95 14.49
C GLN A 20 -12.76 5.90 13.01
N ASP A 21 -13.74 5.81 12.10
CA ASP A 21 -13.47 5.82 10.67
C ASP A 21 -12.63 7.07 10.37
N LYS A 22 -11.40 6.86 9.89
CA LYS A 22 -10.51 7.98 9.59
C LYS A 22 -11.12 8.78 8.44
N ILE A 23 -11.07 10.11 8.58
CA ILE A 23 -11.49 11.04 7.53
C ILE A 23 -10.68 10.75 6.26
N ARG A 24 -11.35 10.66 5.14
CA ARG A 24 -10.77 10.47 3.81
C ARG A 24 -10.95 11.71 2.94
N ALA A 25 -10.30 11.74 1.80
CA ALA A 25 -10.29 12.91 0.94
C ALA A 25 -11.70 13.34 0.46
N ARG A 26 -12.55 12.38 0.12
CA ARG A 26 -13.95 12.67 -0.27
C ARG A 26 -14.79 13.24 0.87
N ASP A 27 -14.52 12.84 2.12
CA ASP A 27 -15.24 13.36 3.29
C ASP A 27 -14.91 14.83 3.56
N LEU A 28 -13.76 15.30 3.05
CA LEU A 28 -13.39 16.71 3.09
C LEU A 28 -13.97 17.52 1.93
N GLY A 29 -14.73 16.91 1.02
CA GLY A 29 -15.28 17.56 -0.16
C GLY A 29 -14.28 17.69 -1.33
N ILE A 30 -13.16 16.98 -1.31
CA ILE A 30 -12.21 17.00 -2.43
C ILE A 30 -12.83 16.28 -3.63
N PRO A 31 -12.89 16.92 -4.82
CA PRO A 31 -13.49 16.31 -6.00
C PRO A 31 -12.54 15.29 -6.64
N PHE A 32 -13.09 14.16 -7.03
CA PHE A 32 -12.40 13.13 -7.80
C PHE A 32 -13.29 12.61 -8.92
N ASP A 33 -12.68 12.33 -10.07
CA ASP A 33 -13.34 11.69 -11.20
C ASP A 33 -13.59 10.20 -10.94
N GLY A 34 -14.65 9.68 -11.58
CA GLY A 34 -15.03 8.28 -11.54
C GLY A 34 -15.75 7.85 -10.27
N ASN A 35 -16.44 6.71 -10.36
CA ASN A 35 -17.29 6.17 -9.29
C ASN A 35 -16.48 5.18 -8.45
N PRO A 36 -16.33 5.37 -7.14
CA PRO A 36 -15.68 4.40 -6.27
C PRO A 36 -16.56 3.17 -6.05
N GLY A 37 -15.94 2.06 -5.64
CA GLY A 37 -16.64 0.91 -5.08
C GLY A 37 -17.14 1.18 -3.65
N LYS A 38 -17.69 0.15 -3.03
CA LYS A 38 -18.33 0.24 -1.71
C LYS A 38 -17.42 0.78 -0.61
N TYR A 39 -16.17 0.34 -0.60
CA TYR A 39 -15.16 0.72 0.41
C TYR A 39 -14.20 1.79 -0.11
N ASN A 40 -14.30 2.11 -1.41
CA ASN A 40 -13.33 2.94 -2.12
C ASN A 40 -11.88 2.49 -1.82
N SER A 41 -11.61 1.21 -1.96
CA SER A 41 -10.41 0.53 -1.52
C SER A 41 -9.99 -0.55 -2.52
N ILE A 42 -8.75 -0.99 -2.46
CA ILE A 42 -8.25 -2.13 -3.27
C ILE A 42 -9.08 -3.40 -3.01
N THR A 43 -9.65 -3.54 -1.82
CA THR A 43 -10.51 -4.66 -1.42
C THR A 43 -11.91 -4.63 -2.04
N ASP A 44 -12.27 -3.61 -2.83
CA ASP A 44 -13.46 -3.64 -3.68
C ASP A 44 -13.29 -4.60 -4.88
N VAL A 45 -12.06 -4.99 -5.19
CA VAL A 45 -11.80 -6.13 -6.07
C VAL A 45 -11.98 -7.41 -5.25
N GLU A 46 -12.95 -8.22 -5.64
CA GLU A 46 -13.37 -9.39 -4.88
C GLU A 46 -12.22 -10.38 -4.62
N GLY A 47 -12.19 -10.92 -3.40
CA GLY A 47 -11.20 -11.90 -2.94
C GLY A 47 -9.92 -11.29 -2.39
N ILE A 48 -9.68 -9.99 -2.56
CA ILE A 48 -8.47 -9.35 -2.04
C ILE A 48 -8.58 -9.12 -0.53
N LEU A 49 -7.52 -9.52 0.18
CA LEU A 49 -7.34 -9.22 1.60
C LEU A 49 -6.11 -8.33 1.79
N VAL A 50 -6.20 -7.41 2.75
CA VAL A 50 -5.09 -6.53 3.16
C VAL A 50 -4.89 -6.63 4.66
N GLY A 51 -3.63 -6.75 5.09
CA GLY A 51 -3.26 -6.78 6.49
C GLY A 51 -2.08 -5.86 6.81
N HIS A 52 -2.03 -5.39 8.04
CA HIS A 52 -0.98 -4.51 8.53
C HIS A 52 -0.44 -5.01 9.86
N GLU A 53 0.87 -4.84 10.04
CA GLU A 53 1.53 -4.91 11.34
C GLU A 53 2.34 -3.62 11.52
N THR A 54 1.99 -2.85 12.54
CA THR A 54 2.56 -1.53 12.81
C THR A 54 3.45 -1.60 14.05
N ILE A 55 4.68 -1.07 13.95
CA ILE A 55 5.66 -1.09 15.03
C ILE A 55 6.00 0.35 15.39
N ILE A 56 5.54 0.81 16.57
CA ILE A 56 5.79 2.14 17.10
C ILE A 56 6.30 1.95 18.54
N GLU A 57 7.60 2.20 18.77
CA GLU A 57 8.25 1.99 20.04
C GLU A 57 9.29 3.08 20.34
N GLY A 58 9.47 3.42 21.60
CA GLY A 58 10.50 4.32 22.08
C GLY A 58 10.34 5.77 21.63
N GLU A 59 11.11 6.65 22.23
CA GLU A 59 11.17 8.09 21.98
C GLU A 59 12.60 8.62 22.17
N GLY A 60 12.87 9.85 21.70
CA GLY A 60 14.12 10.57 21.95
C GLY A 60 15.20 10.31 20.89
N ASN A 61 16.45 10.26 21.33
CA ASN A 61 17.60 10.14 20.43
C ASN A 61 17.74 8.74 19.84
N LEU A 62 18.25 8.66 18.63
CA LEU A 62 18.58 7.40 17.98
C LEU A 62 19.63 6.62 18.76
N ILE A 63 19.28 5.39 19.13
CA ILE A 63 20.21 4.38 19.63
C ILE A 63 19.99 3.13 18.76
N VAL A 64 20.91 2.87 17.83
CA VAL A 64 20.78 1.75 16.90
C VAL A 64 20.54 0.44 17.65
N GLY A 65 19.51 -0.29 17.24
CA GLY A 65 19.05 -1.51 17.89
C GLY A 65 18.10 -1.30 19.09
N ARG A 66 17.82 -0.04 19.45
CA ARG A 66 16.87 0.31 20.53
C ARG A 66 15.77 1.26 20.08
N GLY A 67 15.92 1.94 18.95
CA GLY A 67 14.94 2.84 18.40
C GLY A 67 15.26 4.33 18.60
N PRO A 68 14.26 5.22 18.49
CA PRO A 68 12.82 4.99 18.25
C PRO A 68 12.48 4.21 16.99
N VAL A 69 11.45 3.37 17.08
CA VAL A 69 10.96 2.53 15.97
C VAL A 69 9.68 3.12 15.40
N ARG A 70 9.64 3.33 14.08
CA ARG A 70 8.48 3.84 13.31
C ARG A 70 8.41 3.13 11.98
N THR A 71 8.00 1.87 11.98
CA THR A 71 8.03 0.99 10.82
C THR A 71 6.89 -0.02 10.84
N GLY A 72 6.88 -0.97 9.92
CA GLY A 72 5.90 -2.04 9.87
C GLY A 72 5.90 -2.82 8.58
N VAL A 73 4.88 -3.64 8.41
CA VAL A 73 4.67 -4.51 7.25
C VAL A 73 3.21 -4.42 6.79
N THR A 74 2.99 -4.31 5.50
CA THR A 74 1.67 -4.41 4.85
C THR A 74 1.66 -5.63 3.96
N SER A 75 0.60 -6.43 4.00
CA SER A 75 0.38 -7.58 3.13
C SER A 75 -0.84 -7.39 2.25
N ILE A 76 -0.77 -7.85 1.01
CA ILE A 76 -1.89 -7.93 0.06
C ILE A 76 -1.96 -9.36 -0.47
N LEU A 77 -3.08 -10.04 -0.25
CA LEU A 77 -3.33 -11.39 -0.73
C LEU A 77 -4.33 -11.32 -1.90
N PRO A 78 -3.90 -11.63 -3.13
CA PRO A 78 -4.73 -11.45 -4.33
C PRO A 78 -6.02 -12.29 -4.36
N ARG A 79 -6.01 -13.48 -3.75
CA ARG A 79 -7.16 -14.39 -3.64
C ARG A 79 -7.37 -14.88 -2.22
N GLY A 80 -7.17 -13.99 -1.24
CA GLY A 80 -7.29 -14.33 0.16
C GLY A 80 -6.35 -15.47 0.55
N MET A 81 -6.84 -16.40 1.34
CA MET A 81 -6.08 -17.57 1.81
C MET A 81 -6.10 -18.75 0.81
N ASN A 82 -6.56 -18.53 -0.41
CA ASN A 82 -6.53 -19.56 -1.46
C ASN A 82 -5.28 -19.37 -2.32
N TYR A 83 -4.45 -20.41 -2.43
CA TYR A 83 -3.29 -20.42 -3.34
C TYR A 83 -3.74 -20.67 -4.77
N ASP A 84 -3.96 -19.60 -5.48
CA ASP A 84 -4.27 -19.59 -6.90
C ASP A 84 -3.60 -18.38 -7.55
N PRO A 85 -2.41 -18.57 -8.15
CA PRO A 85 -1.63 -17.50 -8.78
C PRO A 85 -2.43 -16.72 -9.81
N VAL A 86 -2.18 -15.42 -9.87
CA VAL A 86 -2.92 -14.49 -10.73
C VAL A 86 -2.02 -13.92 -11.82
N PHE A 87 -2.59 -13.61 -12.99
CA PHE A 87 -1.85 -12.85 -13.99
C PHE A 87 -1.40 -11.52 -13.45
N ALA A 88 -0.15 -11.15 -13.74
CA ALA A 88 0.45 -9.93 -13.26
C ALA A 88 1.37 -9.28 -14.32
N GLY A 89 1.64 -7.98 -14.10
CA GLY A 89 2.61 -7.23 -14.84
C GLY A 89 3.17 -6.11 -13.95
N TRP A 90 4.38 -5.67 -14.18
CA TRP A 90 5.04 -4.66 -13.37
C TRP A 90 5.73 -3.60 -14.22
N TYR A 91 6.06 -2.47 -13.59
CA TYR A 91 6.81 -1.39 -14.22
C TYR A 91 7.59 -0.61 -13.17
N SER A 92 8.87 -0.35 -13.45
CA SER A 92 9.70 0.57 -12.69
C SER A 92 9.83 1.89 -13.47
N LEU A 93 9.39 2.99 -12.85
CA LEU A 93 9.66 4.33 -13.39
C LEU A 93 11.10 4.73 -13.05
N ASN A 94 11.53 4.48 -11.81
CA ASN A 94 12.87 4.70 -11.28
C ASN A 94 13.31 3.49 -10.48
N GLY A 95 14.61 3.17 -10.52
CA GLY A 95 15.19 1.96 -9.98
C GLY A 95 15.91 2.10 -8.64
N ASN A 96 15.86 3.27 -7.96
CA ASN A 96 16.45 3.42 -6.63
C ASN A 96 15.51 2.89 -5.53
N GLY A 97 15.14 1.62 -5.65
CA GLY A 97 14.23 0.90 -4.77
C GLY A 97 14.23 -0.59 -5.10
N GLU A 98 13.56 -1.38 -4.29
CA GLU A 98 13.50 -2.82 -4.46
C GLU A 98 12.06 -3.33 -4.50
N MET A 99 11.81 -4.27 -5.43
CA MET A 99 10.65 -5.14 -5.46
C MET A 99 11.14 -6.52 -5.90
N THR A 100 11.22 -7.47 -4.97
CA THR A 100 11.69 -8.82 -5.25
C THR A 100 10.70 -9.59 -6.11
N GLY A 101 11.13 -10.69 -6.73
CA GLY A 101 10.27 -11.59 -7.52
C GLY A 101 9.82 -11.05 -8.88
N THR A 102 10.11 -9.78 -9.20
CA THR A 102 9.67 -9.13 -10.45
C THR A 102 10.23 -9.76 -11.71
N THR A 103 11.44 -10.33 -11.67
CA THR A 103 12.03 -11.07 -12.79
C THR A 103 11.19 -12.28 -13.18
N TRP A 104 10.63 -12.98 -12.18
CA TRP A 104 9.75 -14.11 -12.45
C TRP A 104 8.34 -13.68 -12.88
N VAL A 105 7.81 -12.59 -12.33
CA VAL A 105 6.57 -11.98 -12.83
C VAL A 105 6.70 -11.56 -14.30
N GLU A 106 7.86 -11.01 -14.71
CA GLU A 106 8.12 -10.62 -16.10
C GLU A 106 8.16 -11.83 -17.03
N GLU A 107 8.80 -12.92 -16.60
CA GLU A 107 9.00 -14.12 -17.42
C GLU A 107 7.75 -14.99 -17.48
N SER A 108 7.13 -15.25 -16.33
CA SER A 108 5.98 -16.16 -16.23
C SER A 108 4.65 -15.50 -16.53
N GLY A 109 4.54 -14.20 -16.30
CA GLY A 109 3.26 -13.47 -16.31
C GLY A 109 2.41 -13.70 -15.07
N PHE A 110 2.91 -14.37 -14.04
CA PHE A 110 2.16 -14.71 -12.81
C PHE A 110 2.76 -14.11 -11.55
N LEU A 111 1.88 -13.71 -10.66
CA LEU A 111 2.15 -13.45 -9.26
C LEU A 111 1.72 -14.67 -8.45
N GLU A 112 2.67 -15.38 -7.85
CA GLU A 112 2.45 -16.68 -7.22
C GLU A 112 2.15 -16.64 -5.71
N GLY A 113 2.09 -15.46 -5.11
CA GLY A 113 1.87 -15.35 -3.67
C GLY A 113 1.40 -13.96 -3.24
N PRO A 114 1.44 -13.68 -1.94
CA PRO A 114 1.14 -12.35 -1.43
C PRO A 114 2.18 -11.33 -1.88
N ILE A 115 1.74 -10.06 -1.97
CA ILE A 115 2.63 -8.90 -2.09
C ILE A 115 2.84 -8.35 -0.68
N MET A 116 4.10 -8.11 -0.31
CA MET A 116 4.45 -7.46 0.95
C MET A 116 5.09 -6.11 0.70
N ILE A 117 4.84 -5.15 1.60
CA ILE A 117 5.49 -3.83 1.55
C ILE A 117 6.02 -3.51 2.95
N THR A 118 7.27 -3.06 3.04
CA THR A 118 7.95 -2.76 4.31
C THR A 118 8.95 -1.61 4.13
N ASN A 119 9.98 -1.52 4.97
CA ASN A 119 11.08 -0.58 4.78
C ASN A 119 12.27 -1.21 4.04
N THR A 120 13.19 -0.36 3.57
CA THR A 120 14.33 -0.73 2.71
C THR A 120 15.20 -1.86 3.29
N HIS A 121 15.51 -1.83 4.59
CA HIS A 121 16.41 -2.83 5.19
C HIS A 121 15.68 -4.11 5.64
N SER A 122 14.36 -4.15 5.53
CA SER A 122 13.56 -5.29 5.98
C SER A 122 13.07 -6.20 4.86
N VAL A 123 13.36 -5.89 3.59
CA VAL A 123 12.94 -6.70 2.43
C VAL A 123 13.38 -8.16 2.58
N GLY A 124 14.63 -8.39 2.97
CA GLY A 124 15.19 -9.74 3.11
C GLY A 124 14.45 -10.59 4.14
N VAL A 125 14.24 -10.08 5.36
CA VAL A 125 13.55 -10.82 6.43
C VAL A 125 12.07 -11.05 6.12
N VAL A 126 11.41 -10.09 5.48
CA VAL A 126 9.99 -10.24 5.08
C VAL A 126 9.87 -11.26 3.95
N ARG A 127 10.78 -11.24 2.97
CA ARG A 127 10.82 -12.25 1.89
C ARG A 127 11.00 -13.67 2.42
N ASP A 128 11.94 -13.87 3.33
CA ASP A 128 12.18 -15.14 3.99
C ASP A 128 10.97 -15.59 4.83
N ALA A 129 10.34 -14.65 5.52
CA ALA A 129 9.11 -14.91 6.28
C ALA A 129 7.96 -15.40 5.38
N VAL A 130 7.74 -14.81 4.19
CA VAL A 130 6.69 -15.26 3.26
C VAL A 130 6.89 -16.72 2.86
N ILE A 131 8.14 -17.15 2.59
CA ILE A 131 8.44 -18.55 2.24
C ILE A 131 8.08 -19.48 3.41
N GLU A 132 8.51 -19.13 4.62
CA GLU A 132 8.22 -19.91 5.82
C GLU A 132 6.73 -19.95 6.16
N TRP A 133 6.04 -18.80 6.06
CA TRP A 133 4.60 -18.71 6.28
C TRP A 133 3.83 -19.57 5.27
N SER A 134 4.22 -19.51 3.99
CA SER A 134 3.60 -20.33 2.94
C SER A 134 3.73 -21.82 3.23
N TYR A 135 4.91 -22.25 3.69
CA TYR A 135 5.12 -23.65 4.10
C TYR A 135 4.22 -24.05 5.27
N LYS A 136 4.18 -23.23 6.33
CA LYS A 136 3.40 -23.49 7.54
C LYS A 136 1.89 -23.54 7.27
N ASN A 137 1.41 -22.69 6.39
CA ASN A 137 -0.02 -22.58 6.06
C ASN A 137 -0.44 -23.40 4.84
N LYS A 138 0.48 -24.18 4.25
CA LYS A 138 0.25 -24.94 3.01
C LYS A 138 -0.23 -24.07 1.85
N PHE A 139 0.25 -22.83 1.82
CA PHE A 139 -0.08 -21.85 0.80
C PHE A 139 0.84 -22.02 -0.42
N PHE A 140 0.74 -23.19 -1.08
CA PHE A 140 1.50 -23.56 -2.27
C PHE A 140 0.91 -24.82 -2.94
N LYS A 141 1.27 -25.07 -4.20
CA LYS A 141 1.13 -26.38 -4.85
C LYS A 141 2.46 -27.12 -4.83
N THR A 142 2.42 -28.42 -4.54
CA THR A 142 3.62 -29.27 -4.54
C THR A 142 4.17 -29.44 -5.95
N LEU A 143 5.49 -29.62 -6.04
CA LEU A 143 6.16 -29.94 -7.29
C LEU A 143 6.27 -31.46 -7.46
N TYR A 144 6.05 -31.93 -8.68
CA TYR A 144 6.21 -33.35 -9.04
C TYR A 144 5.47 -34.32 -8.13
N ASN A 145 4.35 -33.88 -7.51
CA ASN A 145 3.61 -34.66 -6.51
C ASN A 145 4.45 -35.14 -5.32
N ILE A 146 5.58 -34.48 -5.06
CA ILE A 146 6.42 -34.74 -3.90
C ILE A 146 5.91 -33.93 -2.72
N LYS A 147 5.52 -34.63 -1.65
CA LYS A 147 5.00 -33.99 -0.44
C LYS A 147 5.97 -32.91 0.08
N ASP A 148 5.42 -31.74 0.37
CA ASP A 148 6.13 -30.59 0.95
C ASP A 148 7.27 -30.02 0.10
N LEU A 149 7.46 -30.47 -1.13
CA LEU A 149 8.39 -29.86 -2.08
C LEU A 149 7.71 -28.74 -2.84
N PHE A 150 8.19 -27.52 -2.66
CA PHE A 150 7.73 -26.32 -3.38
C PHE A 150 8.85 -25.29 -3.48
N TRP A 151 8.67 -24.30 -4.33
CA TRP A 151 9.44 -23.07 -4.35
C TRP A 151 8.52 -21.90 -4.74
N ILE A 152 8.83 -20.72 -4.25
CA ILE A 152 8.18 -19.47 -4.62
C ILE A 152 9.22 -18.35 -4.66
N LEU A 153 8.94 -17.31 -5.43
CA LEU A 153 9.72 -16.08 -5.47
C LEU A 153 8.83 -14.93 -4.98
N PRO A 154 8.79 -14.68 -3.65
CA PRO A 154 7.89 -13.68 -3.07
C PRO A 154 8.13 -12.28 -3.63
N VAL A 155 7.05 -11.51 -3.78
CA VAL A 155 7.11 -10.09 -4.12
C VAL A 155 7.10 -9.29 -2.82
N VAL A 156 8.22 -8.63 -2.52
CA VAL A 156 8.37 -7.74 -1.38
C VAL A 156 8.95 -6.43 -1.88
N ALA A 157 8.23 -5.34 -1.62
CA ALA A 157 8.60 -3.98 -2.01
C ALA A 157 8.90 -3.12 -0.77
N GLU A 158 9.52 -1.97 -0.99
CA GLU A 158 9.95 -1.12 0.12
C GLU A 158 9.89 0.37 -0.22
N THR A 159 9.89 1.19 0.84
CA THR A 159 10.25 2.61 0.82
C THR A 159 11.03 2.96 2.09
N TYR A 160 11.90 3.98 2.02
CA TYR A 160 12.82 4.36 3.10
C TYR A 160 12.12 5.10 4.24
N ASP A 161 12.20 4.59 5.47
CA ASP A 161 11.62 5.20 6.69
C ASP A 161 12.65 5.78 7.66
N GLY A 162 13.93 5.74 7.34
CA GLY A 162 15.03 6.11 8.23
C GLY A 162 15.09 7.58 8.67
N SER A 163 14.17 8.43 8.19
CA SER A 163 14.01 9.79 8.73
C SER A 163 13.33 9.81 10.10
N LEU A 164 12.48 8.82 10.39
CA LEU A 164 11.72 8.68 11.63
C LEU A 164 12.04 7.40 12.40
N ASN A 165 12.59 6.40 11.72
CA ASN A 165 12.81 5.04 12.23
C ASN A 165 14.29 4.73 12.42
N ASP A 166 14.61 3.98 13.47
CA ASP A 166 15.91 3.29 13.60
C ASP A 166 15.99 2.15 12.56
N ILE A 167 16.20 2.50 11.31
CA ILE A 167 16.19 1.56 10.19
C ILE A 167 17.34 0.52 10.29
N ASN A 168 18.47 0.90 10.92
CA ASN A 168 19.64 0.05 11.10
C ASN A 168 19.53 -0.85 12.34
N GLY A 169 18.46 -0.71 13.13
CA GLY A 169 18.16 -1.59 14.27
C GLY A 169 17.52 -2.91 13.85
N PHE A 170 17.11 -3.06 12.60
CA PHE A 170 16.48 -4.28 12.06
C PHE A 170 15.29 -4.76 12.90
N HIS A 171 14.39 -3.84 13.23
CA HIS A 171 13.26 -4.08 14.15
C HIS A 171 12.16 -4.95 13.55
N VAL A 172 12.00 -4.96 12.21
CA VAL A 172 11.07 -5.89 11.55
C VAL A 172 11.62 -7.31 11.65
N LYS A 173 10.79 -8.22 12.17
CA LYS A 173 11.10 -9.64 12.34
C LYS A 173 10.09 -10.48 11.54
N LYS A 174 10.32 -11.78 11.41
CA LYS A 174 9.43 -12.72 10.71
C LYS A 174 8.00 -12.71 11.26
N GLU A 175 7.88 -12.57 12.59
CA GLU A 175 6.60 -12.52 13.29
C GLU A 175 5.73 -11.36 12.81
N HIS A 176 6.33 -10.20 12.53
CA HIS A 176 5.59 -9.03 12.03
C HIS A 176 5.02 -9.29 10.62
N ALA A 177 5.78 -9.98 9.76
CA ALA A 177 5.27 -10.39 8.45
C ALA A 177 4.15 -11.44 8.58
N PHE A 178 4.28 -12.39 9.51
CA PHE A 178 3.24 -13.38 9.80
C PHE A 178 1.97 -12.71 10.31
N ASN A 179 2.09 -11.75 11.23
CA ASN A 179 0.96 -11.00 11.77
C ASN A 179 0.24 -10.23 10.66
N ALA A 180 0.97 -9.52 9.79
CA ALA A 180 0.38 -8.82 8.66
C ALA A 180 -0.39 -9.78 7.74
N LEU A 181 0.15 -10.97 7.44
CA LEU A 181 -0.50 -11.98 6.62
C LEU A 181 -1.74 -12.60 7.30
N ASN A 182 -1.62 -12.94 8.58
CA ASN A 182 -2.70 -13.59 9.35
C ASN A 182 -3.86 -12.64 9.68
N ASN A 183 -3.57 -11.32 9.82
CA ASN A 183 -4.57 -10.30 10.09
C ASN A 183 -5.21 -9.72 8.81
N ALA A 184 -4.83 -10.23 7.63
CA ALA A 184 -5.36 -9.75 6.37
C ALA A 184 -6.87 -10.02 6.25
N LYS A 185 -7.61 -8.98 5.87
CA LYS A 185 -9.07 -9.01 5.74
C LYS A 185 -9.57 -8.16 4.59
N GLY A 186 -10.76 -8.44 4.10
CA GLY A 186 -11.50 -7.60 3.15
C GLY A 186 -12.17 -6.41 3.83
N GLY A 187 -12.84 -5.58 3.05
CA GLY A 187 -13.56 -4.41 3.56
C GLY A 187 -12.68 -3.18 3.68
N ILE A 188 -12.91 -2.36 4.71
CA ILE A 188 -12.17 -1.12 4.93
C ILE A 188 -10.69 -1.42 5.24
N VAL A 189 -9.79 -0.79 4.50
CA VAL A 189 -8.34 -0.89 4.71
C VAL A 189 -7.85 0.25 5.58
N GLY A 190 -6.96 -0.04 6.53
CA GLY A 190 -6.29 1.00 7.33
C GLY A 190 -5.40 1.89 6.46
N GLU A 191 -5.45 3.22 6.67
CA GLU A 191 -4.68 4.21 5.90
C GLU A 191 -3.83 5.11 6.81
N GLY A 192 -2.86 5.81 6.22
CA GLY A 192 -1.93 6.70 6.93
C GLY A 192 -0.78 5.93 7.60
N ASN A 193 -0.54 6.19 8.89
CA ASN A 193 0.60 5.66 9.65
C ASN A 193 0.43 4.20 10.06
N VAL A 194 0.18 3.31 9.13
CA VAL A 194 -0.06 1.88 9.41
C VAL A 194 0.83 0.99 8.58
N GLY A 195 1.16 -0.18 9.11
CA GLY A 195 1.98 -1.16 8.42
C GLY A 195 3.28 -0.58 7.88
N GLY A 196 3.65 -0.93 6.66
CA GLY A 196 4.82 -0.38 5.98
C GLY A 196 4.79 1.15 5.82
N GLY A 197 3.59 1.78 5.85
CA GLY A 197 3.42 3.22 5.74
C GLY A 197 3.75 4.03 7.02
N THR A 198 4.10 3.37 8.11
CA THR A 198 4.25 3.99 9.44
C THR A 198 5.26 5.15 9.45
N GLY A 199 6.46 4.97 8.94
CA GLY A 199 7.53 5.99 8.97
C GLY A 199 7.61 6.89 7.74
N MET A 200 6.64 6.89 6.83
CA MET A 200 6.73 7.49 5.50
C MET A 200 6.43 8.99 5.47
N THR A 201 7.07 9.70 4.54
CA THR A 201 6.93 11.13 4.31
C THR A 201 6.54 11.39 2.86
N CYS A 202 5.43 12.09 2.61
CA CYS A 202 4.94 12.38 1.27
C CYS A 202 4.78 13.89 1.07
N HIS A 203 5.42 14.45 0.06
CA HIS A 203 5.44 15.89 -0.22
C HIS A 203 5.79 16.75 1.02
N GLY A 204 6.70 16.26 1.88
CA GLY A 204 7.08 16.93 3.11
C GLY A 204 5.96 17.01 4.17
N PHE A 205 4.86 16.30 4.00
CA PHE A 205 3.89 15.95 5.04
C PHE A 205 4.01 14.49 5.43
N LYS A 206 3.36 14.07 6.50
CA LYS A 206 3.28 12.66 6.86
C LYS A 206 2.56 11.90 5.74
N GLY A 207 3.23 10.91 5.19
CA GLY A 207 2.72 9.97 4.20
C GLY A 207 2.27 8.65 4.83
N GLY A 208 2.19 7.60 4.03
CA GLY A 208 1.81 6.27 4.52
C GLY A 208 1.04 5.43 3.51
N ILE A 209 0.17 4.57 4.03
CA ILE A 209 -0.72 3.75 3.20
C ILE A 209 -1.94 4.58 2.78
N GLY A 210 -2.32 4.44 1.51
CA GLY A 210 -3.59 4.96 1.01
C GLY A 210 -4.19 4.01 -0.01
N THR A 211 -5.50 4.07 -0.19
CA THR A 211 -6.21 3.19 -1.11
C THR A 211 -7.40 3.87 -1.77
N SER A 212 -7.81 3.38 -2.91
CA SER A 212 -9.04 3.78 -3.58
C SER A 212 -9.49 2.74 -4.61
N SER A 213 -10.67 2.92 -5.16
CA SER A 213 -11.16 2.07 -6.25
C SER A 213 -11.98 2.85 -7.29
N ARG A 214 -12.17 2.24 -8.46
CA ARG A 214 -13.07 2.72 -9.52
C ARG A 214 -13.88 1.58 -10.10
N LYS A 215 -15.19 1.81 -10.22
CA LYS A 215 -16.12 0.95 -10.94
C LYS A 215 -16.17 1.35 -12.41
N ILE A 216 -16.09 0.39 -13.29
CA ILE A 216 -16.12 0.56 -14.74
C ILE A 216 -17.23 -0.31 -15.31
N VAL A 217 -18.23 0.32 -15.93
CA VAL A 217 -19.26 -0.41 -16.66
C VAL A 217 -18.84 -0.54 -18.13
N LEU A 218 -18.72 -1.76 -18.61
CA LEU A 218 -18.37 -2.07 -19.97
C LEU A 218 -19.31 -3.15 -20.52
N LYS A 219 -20.11 -2.82 -21.53
CA LYS A 219 -21.05 -3.76 -22.17
C LYS A 219 -21.89 -4.54 -21.12
N GLU A 220 -22.60 -3.82 -20.27
CA GLU A 220 -23.49 -4.35 -19.23
C GLU A 220 -22.79 -5.11 -18.08
N LYS A 221 -21.48 -5.25 -18.13
CA LYS A 221 -20.69 -5.86 -17.06
C LYS A 221 -19.93 -4.78 -16.28
N GLU A 222 -20.00 -4.86 -14.98
CA GLU A 222 -19.22 -4.01 -14.08
C GLU A 222 -17.89 -4.68 -13.73
N TYR A 223 -16.83 -3.89 -13.75
CA TYR A 223 -15.48 -4.26 -13.32
C TYR A 223 -14.96 -3.25 -12.31
N THR A 224 -13.95 -3.65 -11.58
CA THR A 224 -13.31 -2.82 -10.56
C THR A 224 -11.83 -2.67 -10.85
N ILE A 225 -11.31 -1.45 -10.72
CA ILE A 225 -9.89 -1.16 -10.46
C ILE A 225 -9.75 -0.79 -9.01
N GLY A 226 -8.88 -1.45 -8.26
CA GLY A 226 -8.50 -1.12 -6.89
C GLY A 226 -7.03 -0.76 -6.83
N VAL A 227 -6.68 0.25 -6.03
CA VAL A 227 -5.30 0.72 -5.87
C VAL A 227 -4.95 0.81 -4.39
N LEU A 228 -3.74 0.37 -4.03
CA LEU A 228 -3.11 0.62 -2.74
C LEU A 228 -1.73 1.22 -2.97
N VAL A 229 -1.39 2.26 -2.23
CA VAL A 229 -0.08 2.91 -2.29
C VAL A 229 0.62 2.88 -0.93
N GLN A 230 1.95 2.79 -0.95
CA GLN A 230 2.81 3.24 0.15
C GLN A 230 3.53 4.50 -0.33
N ALA A 231 3.04 5.67 0.12
CA ALA A 231 3.46 6.97 -0.37
C ALA A 231 4.57 7.57 0.52
N ASN A 232 5.77 7.70 -0.06
CA ASN A 232 6.96 8.25 0.59
C ASN A 232 7.78 9.09 -0.40
N TYR A 233 7.16 10.00 -1.14
CA TYR A 233 7.80 10.69 -2.27
C TYR A 233 7.41 12.17 -2.34
N GLY A 234 8.07 12.90 -3.23
CA GLY A 234 7.71 14.26 -3.66
C GLY A 234 8.18 15.36 -2.72
N ASN A 235 8.40 16.55 -3.31
CA ASN A 235 8.76 17.76 -2.58
C ASN A 235 7.51 18.58 -2.24
N ARG A 236 7.56 19.39 -1.17
CA ARG A 236 6.46 20.25 -0.72
C ARG A 236 5.90 21.12 -1.84
N ASN A 237 6.77 21.79 -2.61
CA ASN A 237 6.36 22.74 -3.64
C ASN A 237 5.65 22.08 -4.85
N GLU A 238 5.76 20.78 -5.00
CA GLU A 238 5.16 20.00 -6.09
C GLU A 238 3.74 19.56 -5.77
N LEU A 239 3.36 19.51 -4.47
CA LEU A 239 2.05 18.99 -4.06
C LEU A 239 0.90 19.75 -4.71
N THR A 240 0.11 19.01 -5.48
CA THR A 240 -1.10 19.48 -6.14
C THR A 240 -2.28 18.60 -5.70
N ILE A 241 -3.39 19.21 -5.31
CA ILE A 241 -4.63 18.49 -4.95
C ILE A 241 -5.78 19.16 -5.73
N ALA A 242 -6.55 18.37 -6.46
CA ALA A 242 -7.63 18.86 -7.33
C ALA A 242 -7.17 19.99 -8.30
N GLY A 243 -5.92 19.91 -8.78
CA GLY A 243 -5.32 20.91 -9.65
C GLY A 243 -4.84 22.19 -8.94
N VAL A 244 -4.96 22.29 -7.62
CA VAL A 244 -4.53 23.43 -6.81
C VAL A 244 -3.12 23.19 -6.27
N PRO A 245 -2.19 24.16 -6.38
CA PRO A 245 -0.80 24.02 -5.90
C PRO A 245 -0.71 24.15 -4.37
N VAL A 246 -1.32 23.21 -3.64
CA VAL A 246 -1.47 23.22 -2.17
C VAL A 246 -0.12 23.36 -1.46
N GLY A 247 0.91 22.71 -1.98
CA GLY A 247 2.24 22.76 -1.40
C GLY A 247 2.89 24.14 -1.43
N LYS A 248 2.52 24.99 -2.40
CA LYS A 248 2.98 26.39 -2.49
C LYS A 248 2.19 27.31 -1.56
N GLU A 249 1.00 26.93 -1.14
CA GLU A 249 0.15 27.68 -0.19
C GLU A 249 0.50 27.36 1.27
N ILE A 250 0.97 26.13 1.57
CA ILE A 250 1.38 25.72 2.92
C ILE A 250 2.91 25.64 3.00
N LYS A 251 3.56 26.77 3.22
CA LYS A 251 5.03 26.89 3.23
C LYS A 251 5.68 26.56 4.59
N ASP A 252 4.92 26.58 5.65
CA ASP A 252 5.28 26.16 6.99
C ASP A 252 5.03 24.66 7.19
N LEU A 253 5.14 24.17 8.41
CA LEU A 253 4.99 22.74 8.76
C LEU A 253 5.90 21.82 7.92
N LEU A 254 7.11 22.32 7.60
CA LEU A 254 8.13 21.48 6.97
C LEU A 254 8.62 20.43 7.97
N PRO A 255 9.04 19.24 7.51
CA PRO A 255 9.63 18.24 8.37
C PRO A 255 10.78 18.83 9.21
N LYS A 256 10.77 18.56 10.51
CA LYS A 256 11.90 18.85 11.40
C LYS A 256 12.81 17.62 11.41
N ILE A 257 13.85 17.63 10.59
CA ILE A 257 14.80 16.52 10.47
C ILE A 257 16.20 17.02 10.86
N THR A 258 16.84 16.33 11.79
CA THR A 258 18.14 16.71 12.36
C THR A 258 19.35 16.29 11.53
N PHE A 259 19.18 15.49 10.47
CA PHE A 259 20.26 15.04 9.62
C PHE A 259 20.29 15.80 8.29
N GLY A 260 21.42 16.51 8.08
CA GLY A 260 21.86 17.00 6.78
C GLY A 260 21.00 18.04 6.07
N GLU A 261 21.59 18.70 5.10
CA GLU A 261 20.86 19.47 4.12
C GLU A 261 19.84 18.56 3.41
N LYS A 262 18.62 19.07 3.19
CA LYS A 262 17.61 18.38 2.41
C LYS A 262 18.21 17.87 1.11
N GLN A 263 18.41 16.57 1.00
CA GLN A 263 18.58 15.99 -0.32
C GLN A 263 17.22 16.03 -1.01
N GLU A 264 17.05 16.99 -1.90
CA GLU A 264 15.88 17.05 -2.78
C GLU A 264 15.83 15.77 -3.63
N GLY A 265 14.65 15.21 -3.79
CA GLY A 265 14.44 14.06 -4.68
C GLY A 265 14.73 12.69 -4.08
N LEU A 266 14.95 12.58 -2.77
CA LEU A 266 14.89 11.29 -2.07
C LEU A 266 13.44 10.95 -1.74
N GLY A 267 13.05 9.75 -2.09
CA GLY A 267 11.73 9.22 -1.80
C GLY A 267 11.44 8.02 -2.67
N SER A 268 10.31 7.38 -2.46
CA SER A 268 9.86 6.22 -3.24
C SER A 268 8.36 6.09 -3.14
N ILE A 269 7.73 5.51 -4.13
CA ILE A 269 6.33 5.12 -4.02
C ILE A 269 6.13 3.71 -4.58
N ILE A 270 5.51 2.87 -3.77
CA ILE A 270 5.04 1.57 -4.22
C ILE A 270 3.55 1.66 -4.50
N VAL A 271 3.15 1.20 -5.68
CA VAL A 271 1.73 1.17 -6.07
C VAL A 271 1.33 -0.23 -6.52
N ILE A 272 0.29 -0.73 -5.90
CA ILE A 272 -0.33 -2.01 -6.23
C ILE A 272 -1.68 -1.71 -6.88
N VAL A 273 -1.88 -2.22 -8.08
CA VAL A 273 -3.16 -2.10 -8.81
C VAL A 273 -3.76 -3.48 -8.99
N ALA A 274 -5.00 -3.62 -8.62
CA ALA A 274 -5.76 -4.86 -8.77
C ALA A 274 -6.99 -4.65 -9.65
N THR A 275 -7.43 -5.71 -10.32
CA THR A 275 -8.69 -5.69 -11.07
C THR A 275 -9.31 -7.08 -11.17
N ASP A 276 -10.62 -7.14 -11.31
CA ASP A 276 -11.38 -8.33 -11.68
C ASP A 276 -11.65 -8.42 -13.20
N ALA A 277 -11.13 -7.44 -13.99
CA ALA A 277 -11.20 -7.50 -15.42
C ALA A 277 -10.19 -8.52 -15.99
N PRO A 278 -10.57 -9.32 -17.00
CA PRO A 278 -9.70 -10.36 -17.54
C PRO A 278 -8.62 -9.76 -18.46
N PHE A 279 -7.53 -9.35 -17.88
CA PHE A 279 -6.35 -8.85 -18.58
C PHE A 279 -5.23 -9.89 -18.62
N LEU A 280 -4.53 -9.92 -19.75
CA LEU A 280 -3.28 -10.66 -19.93
C LEU A 280 -2.09 -9.92 -19.30
N PRO A 281 -0.98 -10.60 -18.98
CA PRO A 281 0.19 -9.97 -18.34
C PRO A 281 0.72 -8.72 -19.06
N ASN A 282 0.79 -8.73 -20.38
CA ASN A 282 1.22 -7.56 -21.15
C ASN A 282 0.23 -6.38 -21.06
N GLN A 283 -1.07 -6.64 -20.89
CA GLN A 283 -2.10 -5.62 -20.68
C GLN A 283 -2.01 -5.06 -19.25
N LEU A 284 -1.76 -5.91 -18.25
CA LEU A 284 -1.50 -5.49 -16.87
C LEU A 284 -0.26 -4.60 -16.79
N LYS A 285 0.82 -4.93 -17.49
CA LYS A 285 1.99 -4.05 -17.62
C LYS A 285 1.65 -2.68 -18.21
N ARG A 286 0.66 -2.59 -19.12
CA ARG A 286 0.17 -1.31 -19.65
C ARG A 286 -0.62 -0.50 -18.61
N LEU A 287 -1.35 -1.17 -17.68
CA LEU A 287 -1.97 -0.50 -16.53
C LEU A 287 -0.87 0.06 -15.60
N ALA A 288 0.15 -0.74 -15.25
CA ALA A 288 1.28 -0.29 -14.43
C ALA A 288 1.94 0.99 -14.99
N ARG A 289 2.10 1.07 -16.31
CA ARG A 289 2.63 2.27 -16.99
C ARG A 289 1.72 3.49 -16.93
N ARG A 290 0.50 3.40 -16.41
CA ARG A 290 -0.41 4.54 -16.18
C ARG A 290 -0.31 5.10 -14.77
N VAL A 291 0.23 4.34 -13.84
CA VAL A 291 0.45 4.79 -12.45
C VAL A 291 1.21 6.11 -12.39
N PRO A 292 2.34 6.33 -13.12
CA PRO A 292 3.05 7.62 -13.13
C PRO A 292 2.18 8.82 -13.51
N VAL A 293 1.17 8.63 -14.38
CA VAL A 293 0.23 9.69 -14.76
C VAL A 293 -0.64 10.10 -13.55
N GLY A 294 -1.06 9.13 -12.73
CA GLY A 294 -1.77 9.40 -11.47
C GLY A 294 -0.88 10.10 -10.43
N ILE A 295 0.36 9.65 -10.29
CA ILE A 295 1.37 10.28 -9.42
C ILE A 295 1.57 11.75 -9.82
N SER A 296 1.73 12.03 -11.12
CA SER A 296 1.98 13.39 -11.62
C SER A 296 0.82 14.36 -11.37
N ARG A 297 -0.42 13.87 -11.21
CA ARG A 297 -1.58 14.70 -10.84
C ARG A 297 -1.50 15.23 -9.41
N VAL A 298 -0.82 14.51 -8.53
CA VAL A 298 -0.59 14.93 -7.14
C VAL A 298 0.69 15.74 -7.00
N GLY A 299 1.55 15.66 -8.01
CA GLY A 299 2.90 16.23 -8.03
C GLY A 299 3.97 15.15 -7.93
N GLY A 300 5.13 15.44 -8.45
CA GLY A 300 6.22 14.47 -8.56
C GLY A 300 6.44 14.04 -10.01
N PHE A 301 7.71 13.99 -10.38
CA PHE A 301 8.15 13.73 -11.75
C PHE A 301 9.08 12.51 -11.84
N GLY A 302 9.23 11.75 -10.73
CA GLY A 302 10.17 10.63 -10.68
C GLY A 302 11.60 11.11 -10.60
N SER A 303 12.00 11.74 -9.48
CA SER A 303 13.38 12.23 -9.28
C SER A 303 14.40 11.08 -9.27
N ASN A 304 15.64 11.39 -9.66
CA ASN A 304 16.71 10.41 -9.81
C ASN A 304 16.96 9.54 -8.57
N GLY A 305 16.75 10.08 -7.37
CA GLY A 305 16.92 9.36 -6.10
C GLY A 305 15.68 8.56 -5.66
N SER A 306 14.62 8.50 -6.46
CA SER A 306 13.36 7.81 -6.13
C SER A 306 13.36 6.36 -6.59
N GLY A 307 12.67 5.49 -5.86
CA GLY A 307 12.35 4.11 -6.22
C GLY A 307 10.85 3.96 -6.45
N ASP A 308 10.40 4.24 -7.67
CA ASP A 308 8.99 4.28 -8.03
C ASP A 308 8.63 3.00 -8.79
N ILE A 309 8.08 2.01 -8.08
CA ILE A 309 7.86 0.66 -8.62
C ILE A 309 6.41 0.24 -8.43
N PHE A 310 5.84 -0.31 -9.49
CA PHE A 310 4.41 -0.62 -9.56
C PHE A 310 4.18 -2.06 -10.03
N ILE A 311 3.21 -2.74 -9.42
CA ILE A 311 2.76 -4.04 -9.87
C ILE A 311 1.25 -4.03 -10.03
N THR A 312 0.76 -4.68 -11.09
CA THR A 312 -0.66 -4.83 -11.38
C THR A 312 -1.00 -6.29 -11.53
N PHE A 313 -2.18 -6.69 -11.06
CA PHE A 313 -2.64 -8.07 -11.22
C PHE A 313 -4.14 -8.14 -11.46
N SER A 314 -4.59 -9.27 -12.01
CA SER A 314 -6.01 -9.53 -12.28
C SER A 314 -6.47 -10.78 -11.54
N THR A 315 -7.56 -10.66 -10.77
CA THR A 315 -8.23 -11.79 -10.12
C THR A 315 -9.18 -12.55 -11.06
N ALA A 316 -9.33 -12.12 -12.31
CA ALA A 316 -9.99 -12.91 -13.33
C ALA A 316 -9.19 -14.19 -13.67
N ASN A 317 -9.80 -15.12 -14.38
CA ASN A 317 -9.16 -16.38 -14.80
C ASN A 317 -8.63 -17.22 -13.61
N PRO A 318 -9.50 -17.68 -12.71
CA PRO A 318 -9.10 -18.61 -11.68
C PRO A 318 -8.54 -19.90 -12.32
N GLU A 319 -7.61 -20.56 -11.63
CA GLU A 319 -6.93 -21.79 -12.08
C GLU A 319 -6.08 -21.64 -13.35
N ALA A 320 -5.81 -20.38 -13.84
CA ALA A 320 -4.97 -20.17 -15.02
C ALA A 320 -3.53 -20.68 -14.85
N PHE A 321 -3.08 -20.88 -13.61
CA PHE A 321 -1.76 -21.41 -13.25
C PHE A 321 -1.73 -22.94 -13.15
N ASP A 322 -2.78 -23.65 -13.53
CA ASP A 322 -2.77 -25.12 -13.48
C ASP A 322 -1.64 -25.67 -14.34
N ARG A 323 -0.74 -26.47 -13.73
CA ARG A 323 0.44 -27.03 -14.38
C ARG A 323 0.16 -28.32 -15.15
N GLU A 324 -1.02 -28.91 -15.00
CA GLU A 324 -1.36 -30.24 -15.52
C GLU A 324 -2.41 -30.17 -16.63
N LYS A 325 -3.07 -29.03 -16.81
CA LYS A 325 -4.15 -28.88 -17.79
C LYS A 325 -3.89 -27.72 -18.74
N ILE A 326 -4.32 -27.93 -19.99
CA ILE A 326 -4.46 -26.80 -20.93
C ILE A 326 -5.65 -25.96 -20.46
N GLY A 327 -5.37 -24.72 -20.01
CA GLY A 327 -6.38 -23.80 -19.51
C GLY A 327 -7.10 -23.05 -20.62
N ASN A 328 -8.35 -22.67 -20.35
CA ASN A 328 -9.07 -21.68 -21.12
C ASN A 328 -9.05 -20.36 -20.35
N ILE A 329 -8.67 -19.27 -21.00
CA ILE A 329 -8.63 -17.96 -20.41
C ILE A 329 -9.54 -16.97 -21.14
N ASN A 330 -10.14 -16.06 -20.38
CA ASN A 330 -10.84 -14.91 -20.94
C ASN A 330 -9.86 -13.72 -21.00
N PHE A 331 -10.01 -12.89 -22.02
CA PHE A 331 -9.28 -11.62 -22.08
C PHE A 331 -10.11 -10.51 -22.71
N LEU A 332 -9.83 -9.26 -22.32
CA LEU A 332 -10.42 -8.08 -22.94
C LEU A 332 -9.63 -7.66 -24.17
N PRO A 333 -10.29 -7.35 -25.31
CA PRO A 333 -9.64 -6.73 -26.45
C PRO A 333 -8.92 -5.42 -26.08
N ASN A 334 -7.78 -5.16 -26.69
CA ASN A 334 -7.00 -3.94 -26.43
C ASN A 334 -7.79 -2.63 -26.63
N ASP A 335 -8.70 -2.60 -27.58
CA ASP A 335 -9.52 -1.42 -27.89
C ASP A 335 -10.52 -1.07 -26.79
N LEU A 336 -10.75 -1.98 -25.84
CA LEU A 336 -11.61 -1.78 -24.68
C LEU A 336 -10.85 -1.36 -23.42
N MET A 337 -9.53 -1.15 -23.47
CA MET A 337 -8.72 -0.84 -22.30
C MET A 337 -8.83 0.60 -21.77
N ASN A 338 -9.22 1.56 -22.61
CA ASN A 338 -9.17 2.98 -22.23
C ASN A 338 -9.88 3.33 -20.91
N PRO A 339 -11.09 2.81 -20.62
CA PRO A 339 -11.72 3.08 -19.31
C PRO A 339 -10.88 2.61 -18.12
N PHE A 340 -10.20 1.48 -18.24
CA PHE A 340 -9.35 0.91 -17.20
C PHE A 340 -8.04 1.68 -17.04
N LEU A 341 -7.44 2.14 -18.15
CA LEU A 341 -6.26 3.00 -18.11
C LEU A 341 -6.57 4.31 -17.37
N ASN A 342 -7.71 4.93 -17.67
CA ASN A 342 -8.16 6.15 -16.98
C ASN A 342 -8.48 5.89 -15.51
N ALA A 343 -9.21 4.81 -15.20
CA ALA A 343 -9.55 4.41 -13.84
C ALA A 343 -8.28 4.18 -12.98
N THR A 344 -7.23 3.60 -13.56
CA THR A 344 -5.93 3.42 -12.88
C THR A 344 -5.33 4.77 -12.49
N VAL A 345 -5.35 5.76 -13.39
CA VAL A 345 -4.88 7.13 -13.12
C VAL A 345 -5.67 7.77 -11.98
N GLN A 346 -7.01 7.74 -12.08
CA GLN A 346 -7.92 8.35 -11.10
C GLN A 346 -7.80 7.70 -9.72
N ALA A 347 -7.72 6.37 -9.67
CA ALA A 347 -7.58 5.65 -8.40
C ALA A 347 -6.20 5.87 -7.78
N THR A 348 -5.12 5.96 -8.57
CA THR A 348 -3.78 6.26 -8.06
C THR A 348 -3.74 7.66 -7.42
N GLU A 349 -4.28 8.67 -8.11
CA GLU A 349 -4.40 10.04 -7.58
C GLU A 349 -5.10 10.07 -6.22
N GLU A 350 -6.29 9.47 -6.13
CA GLU A 350 -7.07 9.47 -4.89
C GLU A 350 -6.39 8.65 -3.77
N ALA A 351 -5.78 7.51 -4.08
CA ALA A 351 -5.07 6.70 -3.09
C ALA A 351 -3.91 7.48 -2.44
N ILE A 352 -3.15 8.24 -3.22
CA ILE A 352 -2.06 9.09 -2.69
C ILE A 352 -2.61 10.19 -1.78
N ILE A 353 -3.68 10.85 -2.19
CA ILE A 353 -4.31 11.91 -1.40
C ILE A 353 -4.92 11.33 -0.12
N ASN A 354 -5.53 10.14 -0.17
CA ASN A 354 -6.01 9.45 1.03
C ASN A 354 -4.87 9.11 2.00
N ALA A 355 -3.69 8.70 1.51
CA ALA A 355 -2.52 8.49 2.35
C ALA A 355 -2.11 9.75 3.12
N LEU A 356 -2.17 10.93 2.48
CA LEU A 356 -1.87 12.23 3.10
C LEU A 356 -2.93 12.66 4.11
N ILE A 357 -4.22 12.49 3.78
CA ILE A 357 -5.34 12.90 4.63
C ILE A 357 -5.46 12.02 5.88
N SER A 358 -5.28 10.71 5.73
CA SER A 358 -5.41 9.76 6.85
C SER A 358 -4.18 9.70 7.75
N ALA A 359 -3.09 10.37 7.36
CA ALA A 359 -1.86 10.38 8.15
C ALA A 359 -1.93 11.35 9.33
N GLU A 360 -1.33 10.94 10.45
CA GLU A 360 -1.21 11.76 11.65
C GLU A 360 0.26 12.21 11.86
N THR A 361 0.45 13.38 12.47
CA THR A 361 1.79 13.86 12.84
C THR A 361 2.56 12.79 13.59
N MET A 362 3.82 12.58 13.22
CA MET A 362 4.66 11.55 13.84
C MET A 362 6.02 12.10 14.20
N THR A 363 6.45 11.80 15.41
CA THR A 363 7.82 12.05 15.91
C THR A 363 8.55 10.71 16.04
N GLY A 364 9.79 10.65 15.57
CA GLY A 364 10.65 9.47 15.58
C GLY A 364 12.04 9.78 16.14
N ILE A 365 13.06 9.15 15.57
CA ILE A 365 14.46 9.28 15.98
C ILE A 365 14.89 10.75 16.12
N ASN A 366 15.71 11.06 17.14
CA ASN A 366 16.27 12.39 17.39
C ASN A 366 15.22 13.51 17.49
N ASN A 367 13.99 13.19 17.86
CA ASN A 367 12.85 14.09 17.87
C ASN A 367 12.50 14.64 16.46
N ASN A 368 12.94 13.97 15.40
CA ASN A 368 12.51 14.29 14.04
C ASN A 368 10.98 14.20 13.96
N THR A 369 10.36 15.23 13.42
CA THR A 369 8.90 15.33 13.36
C THR A 369 8.43 15.62 11.95
N VAL A 370 7.49 14.82 11.47
CA VAL A 370 6.79 15.04 10.20
C VAL A 370 5.32 15.31 10.50
N TYR A 371 4.85 16.48 10.05
CA TYR A 371 3.50 16.96 10.33
C TYR A 371 2.47 16.37 9.37
N LYS A 372 1.26 16.13 9.85
CA LYS A 372 0.12 15.81 9.00
C LYS A 372 -0.25 17.00 8.11
N LEU A 373 -0.90 16.72 6.99
CA LEU A 373 -1.54 17.74 6.17
C LEU A 373 -2.71 18.36 6.96
N PRO A 374 -2.71 19.71 7.22
CA PRO A 374 -3.75 20.34 8.02
C PRO A 374 -5.06 20.46 7.23
N HIS A 375 -6.08 19.70 7.60
CA HIS A 375 -7.34 19.57 6.87
C HIS A 375 -8.10 20.90 6.72
N ASP A 376 -8.18 21.71 7.78
CA ASP A 376 -8.90 22.98 7.72
C ASP A 376 -8.24 23.95 6.73
N ARG A 377 -6.91 24.05 6.77
CA ARG A 377 -6.15 24.90 5.82
C ARG A 377 -6.28 24.38 4.39
N LEU A 378 -6.26 23.05 4.20
CA LEU A 378 -6.50 22.46 2.89
C LEU A 378 -7.88 22.84 2.34
N LYS A 379 -8.93 22.72 3.17
CA LYS A 379 -10.30 23.14 2.79
C LYS A 379 -10.36 24.60 2.41
N ASP A 380 -9.75 25.48 3.19
CA ASP A 380 -9.74 26.93 2.92
C ASP A 380 -9.01 27.25 1.61
N ILE A 381 -7.88 26.57 1.34
CA ILE A 381 -7.15 26.71 0.08
C ILE A 381 -8.02 26.23 -1.09
N LEU A 382 -8.61 25.04 -1.01
CA LEU A 382 -9.45 24.52 -2.09
C LEU A 382 -10.66 25.41 -2.35
N LYS A 383 -11.29 25.98 -1.32
CA LYS A 383 -12.39 26.98 -1.45
C LYS A 383 -11.90 28.22 -2.17
N LYS A 384 -10.73 28.79 -1.79
CA LYS A 384 -10.11 29.95 -2.44
C LYS A 384 -9.96 29.74 -3.96
N TYR A 385 -9.69 28.53 -4.39
CA TYR A 385 -9.53 28.16 -5.81
C TYR A 385 -10.81 27.60 -6.45
N ASN A 386 -11.97 27.64 -5.78
CA ASN A 386 -13.24 27.07 -6.23
C ASN A 386 -13.09 25.57 -6.62
N ARG A 387 -12.40 24.79 -5.80
CA ARG A 387 -12.12 23.37 -6.00
C ARG A 387 -12.55 22.48 -4.83
N LEU A 388 -13.55 22.89 -4.08
CA LEU A 388 -14.17 22.07 -3.04
C LEU A 388 -15.64 21.82 -3.41
N ASN A 389 -16.07 20.57 -3.32
CA ASN A 389 -17.51 20.25 -3.41
C ASN A 389 -18.19 20.68 -2.11
N GLU A 390 -19.38 21.31 -2.22
CA GLU A 390 -20.21 21.68 -1.08
C GLU A 390 -20.92 20.44 -0.46
#